data_daeb70c87278bccaabf4b52c1046c692
#
_entry.id   daeb70c87278bccaabf4b52c1046c692
#
_cell.length_a   1.000
_cell.length_b   1.000
_cell.length_c   1.000
_cell.angle_alpha   90.00
_cell.angle_beta   90.00
_cell.angle_gamma   90.00
#
_symmetry.space_group_name_H-M   'P 1'
#
loop_
_entity.id
_entity.type
_entity.pdbx_description
1 polymer ?
#
loop_
_entity_poly.entity_id
_entity_poly.type
_entity_poly.pdbx_seq_one_letter_code
_entity_poly.pdbx_strand_id
1 'polypeptide(L)'
;RGLGDVYKRQGRHLSHMLDEVVARLNDAELTPDEKKALQLGIGRIPAILQDNTDRNRTSPFAFTGNRFEFRAAGSSANCAASMIVINAAMAHQLNEFKTQIDKLVNGGMEQEEALYKVLKETIIASQNIRFEGDGYSEEWKAEAARRGLTNICHVPEAILKFNDEQSRAVLIGEKIFNENELFCRIEVELEKFTKKIQIESRVLGDLAINHIVPTAVIYQNRLLENLRGLKEIF
;
A
#
# COMPACT_ATOMS: atom_id res chain seq x y z
N ARG A 1 -6.88 5.12 20.49
CA ARG A 1 -5.76 6.09 20.64
C ARG A 1 -4.39 5.41 20.68
N GLY A 2 -4.20 4.27 21.35
CA GLY A 2 -2.90 3.61 21.49
C GLY A 2 -2.26 3.14 20.19
N LEU A 3 -3.00 2.52 19.30
CA LEU A 3 -2.52 1.93 18.04
C LEU A 3 -2.02 2.95 17.02
N GLY A 4 -2.78 4.00 16.81
CA GLY A 4 -2.38 5.09 15.90
C GLY A 4 -1.17 5.86 16.42
N ASP A 5 -1.01 5.97 17.74
CA ASP A 5 0.09 6.67 18.36
C ASP A 5 1.41 5.89 18.29
N VAL A 6 1.35 4.56 18.43
CA VAL A 6 2.53 3.68 18.26
C VAL A 6 3.05 3.74 16.82
N TYR A 7 2.17 3.64 15.85
CA TYR A 7 2.56 3.76 14.43
C TYR A 7 3.08 5.16 14.09
N LYS A 8 2.39 6.19 14.55
CA LYS A 8 2.85 7.58 14.35
C LYS A 8 4.23 7.81 14.93
N ARG A 9 4.53 7.23 16.09
CA ARG A 9 5.86 7.31 16.70
C ARG A 9 6.91 6.54 15.89
N GLN A 10 6.59 5.33 15.43
CA GLN A 10 7.52 4.54 14.62
C GLN A 10 7.75 5.17 13.24
N GLY A 11 6.70 5.66 12.58
CA GLY A 11 6.80 6.38 11.32
C GLY A 11 7.61 7.67 11.46
N ARG A 12 7.32 8.48 12.45
CA ARG A 12 8.09 9.71 12.76
C ARG A 12 9.55 9.41 13.06
N HIS A 13 9.83 8.34 13.80
CA HIS A 13 11.19 7.94 14.09
C HIS A 13 11.94 7.52 12.82
N LEU A 14 11.31 6.73 11.96
CA LEU A 14 11.88 6.33 10.66
C LEU A 14 12.09 7.54 9.75
N SER A 15 11.12 8.44 9.63
CA SER A 15 11.25 9.66 8.84
C SER A 15 12.38 10.54 9.39
N HIS A 16 12.45 10.72 10.70
CA HIS A 16 13.54 11.46 11.34
C HIS A 16 14.91 10.84 11.07
N MET A 17 15.01 9.51 11.16
CA MET A 17 16.26 8.79 10.81
C MET A 17 16.65 9.00 9.34
N LEU A 18 15.69 8.92 8.42
CA LEU A 18 15.96 9.16 7.01
C LEU A 18 16.41 10.61 6.75
N ASP A 19 15.77 11.58 7.40
CA ASP A 19 16.13 12.98 7.27
C ASP A 19 17.49 13.27 7.93
N GLU A 20 17.82 12.60 9.04
CA GLU A 20 19.14 12.66 9.68
C GLU A 20 20.22 12.05 8.78
N VAL A 21 19.94 10.93 8.12
CA VAL A 21 20.87 10.35 7.13
C VAL A 21 21.12 11.32 5.99
N VAL A 22 20.08 11.97 5.45
CA VAL A 22 20.23 12.97 4.39
C VAL A 22 21.00 14.20 4.87
N ALA A 23 20.76 14.69 6.11
CA ALA A 23 21.45 15.84 6.68
C ALA A 23 22.95 15.53 6.87
N ARG A 24 23.27 14.39 7.47
CA ARG A 24 24.67 13.96 7.65
C ARG A 24 25.41 13.76 6.33
N LEU A 25 24.72 13.33 5.28
CA LEU A 25 25.29 13.19 3.94
C LEU A 25 25.48 14.55 3.21
N ASN A 26 24.85 15.63 3.71
CA ASN A 26 25.01 16.98 3.18
C ASN A 26 26.19 17.75 3.82
N ASP A 27 26.64 17.36 5.02
CA ASP A 27 27.79 17.97 5.67
C ASP A 27 29.08 17.61 4.93
N ALA A 28 29.43 18.47 3.97
CA ALA A 28 30.65 18.34 3.16
C ALA A 28 31.96 18.48 3.94
N GLU A 29 31.89 18.77 5.25
CA GLU A 29 33.01 19.01 6.15
C GLU A 29 33.33 17.82 7.08
N LEU A 30 32.80 16.65 6.83
CA LEU A 30 33.15 15.46 7.61
C LEU A 30 34.60 15.08 7.38
N THR A 31 35.35 15.04 8.49
CA THR A 31 36.74 14.56 8.50
C THR A 31 36.80 13.10 8.03
N PRO A 32 37.96 12.62 7.53
CA PRO A 32 38.11 11.23 7.10
C PRO A 32 37.74 10.20 8.18
N ASP A 33 37.94 10.54 9.46
CA ASP A 33 37.61 9.68 10.60
C ASP A 33 36.11 9.68 10.90
N GLU A 34 35.42 10.79 10.72
CA GLU A 34 33.94 10.88 10.82
C GLU A 34 33.27 10.18 9.67
N LYS A 35 33.82 10.25 8.45
CA LYS A 35 33.36 9.44 7.31
C LYS A 35 33.51 7.94 7.60
N LYS A 36 34.63 7.52 8.20
CA LYS A 36 34.82 6.13 8.64
C LYS A 36 33.86 5.71 9.75
N ALA A 37 33.58 6.59 10.71
CA ALA A 37 32.62 6.32 11.77
C ALA A 37 31.17 6.22 11.24
N LEU A 38 30.84 7.02 10.23
CA LEU A 38 29.56 6.92 9.51
C LEU A 38 29.46 5.60 8.73
N GLN A 39 30.53 5.21 8.04
CA GLN A 39 30.65 3.94 7.34
C GLN A 39 30.47 2.73 8.26
N LEU A 40 31.07 2.79 9.46
CA LEU A 40 30.88 1.76 10.50
C LEU A 40 29.47 1.81 11.14
N GLY A 41 28.78 2.93 11.06
CA GLY A 41 27.43 3.14 11.61
C GLY A 41 26.31 2.57 10.75
N ILE A 42 26.50 2.39 9.45
CA ILE A 42 25.47 1.82 8.55
C ILE A 42 25.32 0.32 8.72
N GLY A 43 26.38 -0.40 9.11
CA GLY A 43 26.26 -1.80 9.52
C GLY A 43 25.49 -2.00 10.82
N ARG A 44 25.19 -0.92 11.55
CA ARG A 44 24.33 -0.91 12.73
C ARG A 44 23.17 0.04 12.48
N ILE A 45 22.18 -0.44 11.74
CA ILE A 45 20.83 0.14 11.85
C ILE A 45 20.53 0.15 13.35
N PRO A 46 20.28 1.31 13.99
CA PRO A 46 19.96 1.35 15.41
C PRO A 46 18.89 0.30 15.66
N ALA A 47 19.06 -0.52 16.70
CA ALA A 47 18.03 -1.47 17.08
C ALA A 47 16.76 -0.68 17.32
N ILE A 48 15.87 -0.64 16.35
CA ILE A 48 14.55 -0.05 16.48
C ILE A 48 13.91 -0.86 17.59
N LEU A 49 13.70 -0.24 18.75
CA LEU A 49 12.99 -0.86 19.86
C LEU A 49 11.69 -1.39 19.29
N GLN A 50 11.58 -2.73 19.22
CA GLN A 50 10.37 -3.39 18.81
C GLN A 50 9.32 -3.09 19.86
N ASP A 51 8.47 -2.12 19.58
CA ASP A 51 7.26 -1.94 20.37
C ASP A 51 6.27 -3.00 19.91
N ASN A 52 6.16 -4.06 20.68
CA ASN A 52 5.24 -5.16 20.47
C ASN A 52 3.79 -4.80 20.80
N THR A 53 3.53 -3.59 21.21
CA THR A 53 2.20 -3.15 21.59
C THR A 53 1.42 -2.72 20.35
N ASP A 54 0.53 -3.62 19.95
CA ASP A 54 -0.67 -3.37 19.17
C ASP A 54 -0.51 -3.08 17.65
N ARG A 55 -1.48 -3.57 16.88
CA ARG A 55 -1.49 -3.48 15.41
C ARG A 55 -1.82 -2.08 14.95
N ASN A 56 -0.96 -1.52 14.10
CA ASN A 56 -1.32 -0.34 13.35
C ASN A 56 -2.52 -0.60 12.42
N ARG A 57 -3.58 0.19 12.58
CA ARG A 57 -4.82 0.08 11.78
C ARG A 57 -5.07 1.32 10.90
N THR A 58 -4.12 2.22 10.80
CA THR A 58 -4.27 3.51 10.13
C THR A 58 -3.69 3.56 8.72
N SER A 59 -3.23 2.42 8.18
CA SER A 59 -2.70 2.35 6.82
C SER A 59 -2.92 0.97 6.20
N PRO A 60 -3.23 0.89 4.90
CA PRO A 60 -3.30 -0.36 4.16
C PRO A 60 -1.92 -0.98 3.90
N PHE A 61 -0.85 -0.19 3.99
CA PHE A 61 0.53 -0.64 3.84
C PHE A 61 1.40 0.00 4.92
N ALA A 62 1.48 -0.66 6.06
CA ALA A 62 2.07 -0.11 7.28
C ALA A 62 3.46 -0.68 7.54
N PHE A 63 4.41 0.20 7.91
CA PHE A 63 5.67 -0.21 8.50
C PHE A 63 5.49 -0.49 9.99
N THR A 64 5.88 -1.69 10.45
CA THR A 64 5.67 -2.14 11.83
C THR A 64 6.98 -2.37 12.59
N GLY A 65 8.00 -1.58 12.24
CA GLY A 65 9.29 -1.54 12.93
C GLY A 65 10.39 -2.37 12.25
N ASN A 66 10.08 -3.53 11.72
CA ASN A 66 11.04 -4.40 11.01
C ASN A 66 10.49 -5.01 9.72
N ARG A 67 9.24 -4.69 9.38
CA ARG A 67 8.55 -5.20 8.18
C ARG A 67 7.45 -4.27 7.75
N PHE A 68 7.01 -4.45 6.51
CA PHE A 68 5.75 -3.88 6.03
C PHE A 68 4.64 -4.93 6.13
N GLU A 69 3.45 -4.49 6.55
CA GLU A 69 2.24 -5.28 6.53
C GLU A 69 1.30 -4.75 5.47
N PHE A 70 0.97 -5.59 4.49
CA PHE A 70 -0.07 -5.29 3.52
C PHE A 70 -1.43 -5.73 4.07
N ARG A 71 -2.40 -4.83 4.06
CA ARG A 71 -3.75 -5.05 4.56
C ARG A 71 -4.76 -4.69 3.49
N ALA A 72 -5.54 -5.66 3.09
CA ALA A 72 -6.62 -5.45 2.13
C ALA A 72 -7.90 -6.14 2.63
N ALA A 73 -9.05 -5.56 2.33
CA ALA A 73 -10.33 -6.22 2.54
C ALA A 73 -10.46 -7.40 1.57
N GLY A 74 -10.95 -8.53 2.06
CA GLY A 74 -11.11 -9.72 1.23
C GLY A 74 -10.80 -11.01 1.97
N SER A 75 -11.57 -11.34 3.02
CA SER A 75 -11.35 -12.51 3.87
C SER A 75 -11.30 -13.85 3.12
N SER A 76 -11.91 -13.95 1.95
CA SER A 76 -11.90 -15.12 1.05
C SER A 76 -11.03 -14.94 -0.19
N ALA A 77 -10.35 -13.79 -0.34
CA ALA A 77 -9.51 -13.52 -1.50
C ALA A 77 -8.11 -14.11 -1.33
N ASN A 78 -7.54 -14.57 -2.44
CA ASN A 78 -6.15 -15.03 -2.47
C ASN A 78 -5.20 -13.82 -2.50
N CYS A 79 -4.23 -13.78 -1.61
CA CYS A 79 -3.23 -12.70 -1.52
C CYS A 79 -2.10 -12.81 -2.55
N ALA A 80 -2.04 -13.88 -3.34
CA ALA A 80 -0.91 -14.17 -4.23
C ALA A 80 -0.65 -13.03 -5.25
N ALA A 81 -1.69 -12.48 -5.85
CA ALA A 81 -1.52 -11.39 -6.84
C ALA A 81 -0.84 -10.16 -6.23
N SER A 82 -1.26 -9.73 -5.04
CA SER A 82 -0.64 -8.60 -4.32
C SER A 82 0.80 -8.91 -3.95
N MET A 83 1.09 -10.12 -3.49
CA MET A 83 2.45 -10.53 -3.13
C MET A 83 3.37 -10.59 -4.35
N ILE A 84 2.89 -11.07 -5.49
CA ILE A 84 3.65 -11.09 -6.74
C ILE A 84 4.07 -9.66 -7.12
N VAL A 85 3.12 -8.72 -7.12
CA VAL A 85 3.39 -7.33 -7.50
C VAL A 85 4.38 -6.66 -6.53
N ILE A 86 4.19 -6.83 -5.21
CA ILE A 86 5.09 -6.24 -4.21
C ILE A 86 6.51 -6.82 -4.34
N ASN A 87 6.64 -8.13 -4.49
CA ASN A 87 7.95 -8.76 -4.66
C ASN A 87 8.61 -8.37 -5.97
N ALA A 88 7.85 -8.27 -7.07
CA ALA A 88 8.35 -7.79 -8.35
C ALA A 88 8.84 -6.34 -8.28
N ALA A 89 8.07 -5.46 -7.64
CA ALA A 89 8.48 -4.07 -7.43
C ALA A 89 9.75 -3.95 -6.58
N MET A 90 9.88 -4.79 -5.54
CA MET A 90 11.08 -4.84 -4.72
C MET A 90 12.29 -5.34 -5.52
N ALA A 91 12.15 -6.39 -6.30
CA ALA A 91 13.21 -6.92 -7.17
C ALA A 91 13.65 -5.87 -8.19
N HIS A 92 12.70 -5.20 -8.82
CA HIS A 92 12.97 -4.12 -9.76
C HIS A 92 13.78 -2.98 -9.12
N GLN A 93 13.35 -2.51 -7.95
CA GLN A 93 14.06 -1.44 -7.25
C GLN A 93 15.49 -1.85 -6.84
N LEU A 94 15.70 -3.10 -6.41
CA LEU A 94 17.03 -3.61 -6.08
C LEU A 94 17.92 -3.72 -7.33
N ASN A 95 17.39 -4.11 -8.47
CA ASN A 95 18.09 -4.12 -9.75
C ASN A 95 18.48 -2.71 -10.20
N GLU A 96 17.58 -1.74 -10.03
CA GLU A 96 17.88 -0.33 -10.28
C GLU A 96 19.01 0.19 -9.40
N PHE A 97 18.97 -0.09 -8.09
CA PHE A 97 20.03 0.28 -7.16
C PHE A 97 21.38 -0.32 -7.58
N LYS A 98 21.37 -1.62 -7.87
CA LYS A 98 22.59 -2.30 -8.33
C LYS A 98 23.14 -1.65 -9.58
N THR A 99 22.29 -1.38 -10.57
CA THR A 99 22.70 -0.77 -11.84
C THR A 99 23.30 0.63 -11.63
N GLN A 100 22.70 1.44 -10.78
CA GLN A 100 23.20 2.78 -10.47
C GLN A 100 24.53 2.74 -9.73
N ILE A 101 24.65 1.85 -8.72
CA ILE A 101 25.88 1.67 -7.94
C ILE A 101 27.01 1.17 -8.85
N ASP A 102 26.75 0.12 -9.65
CA ASP A 102 27.76 -0.46 -10.57
C ASP A 102 28.23 0.60 -11.57
N LYS A 103 27.35 1.45 -12.07
CA LYS A 103 27.71 2.55 -12.98
C LYS A 103 28.67 3.55 -12.33
N LEU A 104 28.42 3.92 -11.07
CA LEU A 104 29.29 4.85 -10.34
C LEU A 104 30.65 4.22 -10.01
N VAL A 105 30.67 2.96 -9.57
CA VAL A 105 31.88 2.22 -9.28
C VAL A 105 32.73 2.04 -10.53
N ASN A 106 32.14 1.66 -11.65
CA ASN A 106 32.83 1.55 -12.94
C ASN A 106 33.36 2.93 -13.43
N GLY A 107 32.73 4.03 -12.97
CA GLY A 107 33.22 5.40 -13.19
C GLY A 107 34.37 5.83 -12.28
N GLY A 108 34.88 4.94 -11.41
CA GLY A 108 36.02 5.19 -10.52
C GLY A 108 35.63 5.64 -9.10
N MET A 109 34.35 5.64 -8.74
CA MET A 109 33.89 5.94 -7.39
C MET A 109 34.07 4.72 -6.48
N GLU A 110 34.43 4.95 -5.22
CA GLU A 110 34.46 3.87 -4.23
C GLU A 110 33.06 3.29 -3.99
N GLN A 111 32.97 1.98 -3.78
CA GLN A 111 31.68 1.29 -3.65
C GLN A 111 30.79 1.86 -2.54
N GLU A 112 31.38 2.18 -1.40
CA GLU A 112 30.64 2.74 -0.26
C GLU A 112 30.13 4.16 -0.58
N GLU A 113 30.93 4.97 -1.22
CA GLU A 113 30.54 6.33 -1.65
C GLU A 113 29.41 6.27 -2.68
N ALA A 114 29.47 5.34 -3.64
CA ALA A 114 28.44 5.11 -4.63
C ALA A 114 27.12 4.67 -3.98
N LEU A 115 27.18 3.76 -3.00
CA LEU A 115 26.03 3.31 -2.24
C LEU A 115 25.36 4.49 -1.49
N TYR A 116 26.14 5.29 -0.80
CA TYR A 116 25.63 6.47 -0.08
C TYR A 116 24.94 7.46 -0.99
N LYS A 117 25.55 7.74 -2.12
CA LYS A 117 25.02 8.67 -3.11
C LYS A 117 23.65 8.21 -3.62
N VAL A 118 23.55 6.95 -4.03
CA VAL A 118 22.31 6.37 -4.54
C VAL A 118 21.23 6.34 -3.46
N LEU A 119 21.56 5.96 -2.23
CA LEU A 119 20.61 5.98 -1.11
C LEU A 119 20.09 7.38 -0.82
N LYS A 120 20.97 8.37 -0.75
CA LYS A 120 20.59 9.77 -0.51
C LYS A 120 19.64 10.29 -1.58
N GLU A 121 19.99 10.11 -2.85
CA GLU A 121 19.16 10.54 -3.99
C GLU A 121 17.77 9.87 -3.93
N THR A 122 17.72 8.58 -3.61
CA THR A 122 16.46 7.84 -3.49
C THR A 122 15.62 8.30 -2.30
N ILE A 123 16.22 8.55 -1.14
CA ILE A 123 15.51 9.05 0.05
C ILE A 123 14.89 10.43 -0.25
N ILE A 124 15.61 11.31 -0.95
CA ILE A 124 15.11 12.62 -1.35
C ILE A 124 13.98 12.47 -2.37
N ALA A 125 14.15 11.65 -3.41
CA ALA A 125 13.15 11.42 -4.44
C ALA A 125 11.85 10.80 -3.89
N SER A 126 11.97 9.99 -2.84
CA SER A 126 10.81 9.31 -2.21
C SER A 126 10.07 10.15 -1.16
N GLN A 127 10.43 11.42 -0.95
CA GLN A 127 9.77 12.26 0.06
C GLN A 127 8.26 12.39 -0.16
N ASN A 128 7.82 12.46 -1.41
CA ASN A 128 6.39 12.64 -1.73
C ASN A 128 5.51 11.45 -1.33
N ILE A 129 6.06 10.25 -1.19
CA ILE A 129 5.31 9.05 -0.80
C ILE A 129 5.36 8.78 0.71
N ARG A 130 6.21 9.47 1.45
CA ARG A 130 6.30 9.31 2.90
C ARG A 130 5.16 10.05 3.59
N PHE A 131 4.39 9.34 4.39
CA PHE A 131 3.27 9.90 5.13
C PHE A 131 3.20 9.33 6.54
N GLU A 132 2.93 10.21 7.50
CA GLU A 132 2.77 9.91 8.91
C GLU A 132 1.39 10.37 9.35
N GLY A 133 0.46 9.45 9.52
CA GLY A 133 -0.88 9.79 9.94
C GLY A 133 -1.90 8.69 9.63
N ASP A 134 -3.18 9.09 9.60
CA ASP A 134 -4.26 8.19 9.22
C ASP A 134 -4.39 8.13 7.69
N GLY A 135 -3.93 7.02 7.10
CA GLY A 135 -3.98 6.78 5.66
C GLY A 135 -5.39 6.54 5.09
N TYR A 136 -6.41 6.49 5.94
CA TYR A 136 -7.81 6.36 5.53
C TYR A 136 -8.59 7.68 5.62
N SER A 137 -7.97 8.73 6.16
CA SER A 137 -8.63 10.02 6.34
C SER A 137 -8.86 10.76 5.01
N GLU A 138 -9.89 11.60 4.96
CA GLU A 138 -10.16 12.42 3.78
C GLU A 138 -9.07 13.49 3.57
N GLU A 139 -8.48 13.99 4.66
CA GLU A 139 -7.35 14.92 4.61
C GLU A 139 -6.15 14.29 3.90
N TRP A 140 -5.88 12.99 4.16
CA TRP A 140 -4.84 12.28 3.46
C TRP A 140 -5.14 12.10 1.98
N LYS A 141 -6.39 11.79 1.62
CA LYS A 141 -6.78 11.66 0.20
C LYS A 141 -6.55 12.96 -0.57
N ALA A 142 -6.89 14.09 0.03
CA ALA A 142 -6.66 15.41 -0.55
C ALA A 142 -5.15 15.72 -0.66
N GLU A 143 -4.38 15.43 0.37
CA GLU A 143 -2.93 15.63 0.38
C GLU A 143 -2.23 14.69 -0.61
N ALA A 144 -2.63 13.45 -0.73
CA ALA A 144 -2.11 12.49 -1.70
C ALA A 144 -2.32 12.98 -3.14
N ALA A 145 -3.52 13.49 -3.44
CA ALA A 145 -3.82 14.10 -4.73
C ALA A 145 -2.92 15.33 -5.00
N ARG A 146 -2.69 16.18 -4.00
CA ARG A 146 -1.78 17.34 -4.11
C ARG A 146 -0.34 16.91 -4.40
N ARG A 147 0.09 15.76 -3.88
CA ARG A 147 1.42 15.17 -4.13
C ARG A 147 1.52 14.41 -5.45
N GLY A 148 0.45 14.33 -6.23
CA GLY A 148 0.40 13.60 -7.48
C GLY A 148 0.28 12.08 -7.32
N LEU A 149 -0.12 11.60 -6.13
CA LEU A 149 -0.38 10.19 -5.88
C LEU A 149 -1.77 9.82 -6.39
N THR A 150 -1.88 8.69 -7.05
CA THR A 150 -3.15 8.18 -7.58
C THR A 150 -3.98 7.53 -6.49
N ASN A 151 -5.31 7.75 -6.54
CA ASN A 151 -6.29 7.05 -5.72
C ASN A 151 -7.37 6.47 -6.63
N ILE A 152 -7.24 5.21 -7.02
CA ILE A 152 -8.16 4.54 -7.92
C ILE A 152 -9.27 3.89 -7.08
N CYS A 153 -10.49 4.37 -7.26
CA CYS A 153 -11.65 3.91 -6.50
C CYS A 153 -12.46 2.81 -7.20
N HIS A 154 -12.17 2.52 -8.47
CA HIS A 154 -12.92 1.56 -9.28
C HIS A 154 -12.05 0.37 -9.68
N VAL A 155 -12.55 -0.84 -9.44
CA VAL A 155 -11.82 -2.09 -9.69
C VAL A 155 -11.41 -2.26 -11.16
N PRO A 156 -12.27 -2.01 -12.16
CA PRO A 156 -11.86 -2.12 -13.57
C PRO A 156 -10.70 -1.21 -13.92
N GLU A 157 -10.72 0.03 -13.46
CA GLU A 157 -9.63 0.99 -13.66
C GLU A 157 -8.33 0.52 -13.02
N ALA A 158 -8.42 -0.05 -11.80
CA ALA A 158 -7.26 -0.61 -11.11
C ALA A 158 -6.66 -1.82 -11.86
N ILE A 159 -7.51 -2.68 -12.44
CA ILE A 159 -7.06 -3.81 -13.26
C ILE A 159 -6.34 -3.31 -14.53
N LEU A 160 -6.87 -2.28 -15.19
CA LEU A 160 -6.25 -1.70 -16.38
C LEU A 160 -4.88 -1.09 -16.11
N LYS A 161 -4.58 -0.71 -14.85
CA LYS A 161 -3.25 -0.22 -14.45
C LYS A 161 -2.13 -1.24 -14.60
N PHE A 162 -2.44 -2.53 -14.66
CA PHE A 162 -1.44 -3.54 -15.01
C PHE A 162 -0.85 -3.35 -16.41
N ASN A 163 -1.55 -2.65 -17.30
CA ASN A 163 -1.07 -2.35 -18.66
C ASN A 163 -0.34 -1.01 -18.79
N ASP A 164 -0.24 -0.22 -17.74
CA ASP A 164 0.53 1.02 -17.75
C ASP A 164 2.02 0.75 -17.97
N GLU A 165 2.73 1.71 -18.55
CA GLU A 165 4.15 1.62 -18.88
C GLU A 165 4.99 1.20 -17.67
N GLN A 166 4.75 1.79 -16.49
CA GLN A 166 5.46 1.46 -15.26
C GLN A 166 5.20 0.02 -14.80
N SER A 167 3.95 -0.42 -14.82
CA SER A 167 3.58 -1.79 -14.45
C SER A 167 4.20 -2.81 -15.42
N ARG A 168 4.20 -2.52 -16.69
CA ARG A 168 4.82 -3.34 -17.74
C ARG A 168 6.35 -3.40 -17.56
N ALA A 169 6.99 -2.26 -17.28
CA ALA A 169 8.43 -2.22 -17.01
C ALA A 169 8.82 -3.16 -15.85
N VAL A 170 8.03 -3.19 -14.78
CA VAL A 170 8.25 -4.08 -13.65
C VAL A 170 7.91 -5.53 -14.01
N LEU A 171 6.70 -5.82 -14.49
CA LEU A 171 6.21 -7.19 -14.62
C LEU A 171 6.82 -7.94 -15.78
N ILE A 172 7.06 -7.26 -16.89
CA ILE A 172 7.69 -7.84 -18.09
C ILE A 172 9.21 -7.71 -18.01
N GLY A 173 9.72 -6.55 -17.57
CA GLY A 173 11.16 -6.31 -17.41
C GLY A 173 11.82 -7.28 -16.45
N GLU A 174 11.18 -7.61 -15.33
CA GLU A 174 11.64 -8.61 -14.37
C GLU A 174 11.24 -10.05 -14.74
N LYS A 175 10.69 -10.26 -15.95
CA LYS A 175 10.32 -11.58 -16.50
C LYS A 175 9.30 -12.35 -15.64
N ILE A 176 8.44 -11.64 -14.93
CA ILE A 176 7.33 -12.26 -14.18
C ILE A 176 6.26 -12.74 -15.14
N PHE A 177 5.96 -11.94 -16.17
CA PHE A 177 5.04 -12.26 -17.25
C PHE A 177 5.67 -11.89 -18.61
N ASN A 178 5.27 -12.61 -19.65
CA ASN A 178 5.42 -12.11 -21.02
C ASN A 178 4.20 -11.26 -21.40
N GLU A 179 4.26 -10.61 -22.57
CA GLU A 179 3.21 -9.72 -23.09
C GLU A 179 1.83 -10.39 -23.12
N ASN A 180 1.76 -11.61 -23.66
CA ASN A 180 0.50 -12.34 -23.83
C ASN A 180 -0.05 -12.79 -22.46
N GLU A 181 0.81 -13.22 -21.55
CA GLU A 181 0.40 -13.63 -20.20
C GLU A 181 -0.17 -12.45 -19.41
N LEU A 182 0.45 -11.28 -19.50
CA LEU A 182 -0.05 -10.08 -18.84
C LEU A 182 -1.40 -9.66 -19.42
N PHE A 183 -1.52 -9.66 -20.75
CA PHE A 183 -2.78 -9.34 -21.43
C PHE A 183 -3.89 -10.32 -21.02
N CYS A 184 -3.65 -11.64 -21.13
CA CYS A 184 -4.62 -12.65 -20.73
C CYS A 184 -5.05 -12.51 -19.25
N ARG A 185 -4.12 -12.14 -18.36
CA ARG A 185 -4.44 -11.95 -16.94
C ARG A 185 -5.37 -10.77 -16.74
N ILE A 186 -5.15 -9.66 -17.43
CA ILE A 186 -6.03 -8.48 -17.38
C ILE A 186 -7.44 -8.85 -17.83
N GLU A 187 -7.57 -9.52 -18.97
CA GLU A 187 -8.84 -9.97 -19.51
C GLU A 187 -9.59 -10.90 -18.53
N VAL A 188 -8.88 -11.87 -17.96
CA VAL A 188 -9.46 -12.81 -16.98
C VAL A 188 -9.94 -12.09 -15.73
N GLU A 189 -9.20 -11.13 -15.20
CA GLU A 189 -9.61 -10.39 -14.00
C GLU A 189 -10.81 -9.47 -14.28
N LEU A 190 -10.88 -8.83 -15.44
CA LEU A 190 -12.05 -8.06 -15.86
C LEU A 190 -13.30 -8.94 -16.02
N GLU A 191 -13.14 -10.12 -16.64
CA GLU A 191 -14.23 -11.08 -16.78
C GLU A 191 -14.72 -11.60 -15.42
N LYS A 192 -13.81 -11.96 -14.53
CA LYS A 192 -14.15 -12.37 -13.15
C LYS A 192 -14.92 -11.27 -12.41
N PHE A 193 -14.48 -10.03 -12.50
CA PHE A 193 -15.18 -8.90 -11.89
C PHE A 193 -16.60 -8.79 -12.45
N THR A 194 -16.75 -8.78 -13.76
CA THR A 194 -18.06 -8.69 -14.43
C THR A 194 -18.99 -9.82 -14.02
N LYS A 195 -18.51 -11.06 -14.04
CA LYS A 195 -19.30 -12.23 -13.63
C LYS A 195 -19.72 -12.15 -12.16
N LYS A 196 -18.81 -11.72 -11.28
CA LYS A 196 -19.12 -11.55 -9.86
C LYS A 196 -20.25 -10.56 -9.66
N ILE A 197 -20.17 -9.37 -10.26
CA ILE A 197 -21.22 -8.34 -10.16
C ILE A 197 -22.55 -8.85 -10.73
N GLN A 198 -22.53 -9.58 -11.84
CA GLN A 198 -23.75 -10.16 -12.42
C GLN A 198 -24.41 -11.19 -11.48
N ILE A 199 -23.63 -12.06 -10.84
CA ILE A 199 -24.13 -13.05 -9.88
C ILE A 199 -24.71 -12.32 -8.66
N GLU A 200 -23.97 -11.39 -8.08
CA GLU A 200 -24.42 -10.62 -6.90
C GLU A 200 -25.71 -9.84 -7.18
N SER A 201 -25.83 -9.22 -8.35
CA SER A 201 -27.03 -8.49 -8.76
C SER A 201 -28.25 -9.41 -8.91
N ARG A 202 -28.08 -10.60 -9.50
CA ARG A 202 -29.16 -11.58 -9.64
C ARG A 202 -29.61 -12.12 -8.29
N VAL A 203 -28.67 -12.47 -7.42
CA VAL A 203 -28.97 -12.96 -6.07
C VAL A 203 -29.67 -11.88 -5.25
N LEU A 204 -29.20 -10.63 -5.32
CA LEU A 204 -29.86 -9.50 -4.65
C LEU A 204 -31.30 -9.33 -5.13
N GLY A 205 -31.54 -9.39 -6.45
CA GLY A 205 -32.88 -9.31 -7.02
C GLY A 205 -33.79 -10.44 -6.53
N ASP A 206 -33.28 -11.66 -6.52
CA ASP A 206 -34.01 -12.83 -6.02
C ASP A 206 -34.36 -12.71 -4.53
N LEU A 207 -33.39 -12.35 -3.71
CA LEU A 207 -33.60 -12.10 -2.28
C LEU A 207 -34.60 -10.98 -2.03
N ALA A 208 -34.55 -9.89 -2.78
CA ALA A 208 -35.46 -8.76 -2.63
C ALA A 208 -36.89 -9.18 -2.92
N ILE A 209 -37.13 -9.85 -4.06
CA ILE A 209 -38.48 -10.17 -4.53
C ILE A 209 -39.08 -11.33 -3.73
N ASN A 210 -38.31 -12.38 -3.46
CA ASN A 210 -38.85 -13.62 -2.90
C ASN A 210 -38.77 -13.70 -1.37
N HIS A 211 -37.95 -12.88 -0.72
CA HIS A 211 -37.72 -12.94 0.72
C HIS A 211 -37.95 -11.62 1.44
N ILE A 212 -37.30 -10.55 1.01
CA ILE A 212 -37.33 -9.27 1.76
C ILE A 212 -38.70 -8.60 1.64
N VAL A 213 -39.20 -8.40 0.42
CA VAL A 213 -40.49 -7.72 0.21
C VAL A 213 -41.66 -8.49 0.81
N PRO A 214 -41.81 -9.81 0.62
CA PRO A 214 -42.86 -10.58 1.29
C PRO A 214 -42.77 -10.53 2.81
N THR A 215 -41.59 -10.62 3.38
CA THR A 215 -41.40 -10.51 4.85
C THR A 215 -41.79 -9.11 5.38
N ALA A 216 -41.42 -8.06 4.66
CA ALA A 216 -41.80 -6.70 5.01
C ALA A 216 -43.32 -6.46 4.97
N VAL A 217 -44.00 -7.00 3.95
CA VAL A 217 -45.45 -6.94 3.83
C VAL A 217 -46.17 -7.70 4.96
N ILE A 218 -45.67 -8.90 5.29
CA ILE A 218 -46.20 -9.69 6.42
C ILE A 218 -46.06 -8.90 7.73
N TYR A 219 -44.89 -8.31 7.97
CA TYR A 219 -44.65 -7.52 9.18
C TYR A 219 -45.52 -6.26 9.22
N GLN A 220 -45.68 -5.56 8.11
CA GLN A 220 -46.56 -4.42 7.99
C GLN A 220 -48.01 -4.79 8.33
N ASN A 221 -48.50 -5.92 7.83
CA ASN A 221 -49.87 -6.39 8.14
C ASN A 221 -50.06 -6.69 9.62
N ARG A 222 -49.06 -7.30 10.28
CA ARG A 222 -49.06 -7.52 11.74
C ARG A 222 -49.18 -6.20 12.52
N LEU A 223 -48.43 -5.18 12.10
CA LEU A 223 -48.52 -3.84 12.71
C LEU A 223 -49.90 -3.22 12.52
N LEU A 224 -50.51 -3.37 11.35
CA LEU A 224 -51.86 -2.86 11.06
C LEU A 224 -52.94 -3.60 11.86
N GLU A 225 -52.82 -4.91 12.02
CA GLU A 225 -53.71 -5.71 12.87
C GLU A 225 -53.61 -5.27 14.34
N ASN A 226 -52.40 -5.07 14.85
CA ASN A 226 -52.18 -4.56 16.19
C ASN A 226 -52.77 -3.18 16.41
N LEU A 227 -52.62 -2.26 15.46
CA LEU A 227 -53.22 -0.94 15.48
C LEU A 227 -54.76 -0.97 15.47
N ARG A 228 -55.39 -1.89 14.70
CA ARG A 228 -56.82 -2.10 14.68
C ARG A 228 -57.31 -2.58 16.06
N GLY A 229 -56.62 -3.60 16.63
CA GLY A 229 -56.97 -4.12 17.95
C GLY A 229 -56.86 -3.06 19.05
N LEU A 230 -55.82 -2.21 19.02
CA LEU A 230 -55.73 -1.08 19.95
C LEU A 230 -56.86 -0.07 19.81
N LYS A 231 -57.28 0.25 18.57
CA LYS A 231 -58.45 1.14 18.32
C LYS A 231 -59.78 0.57 18.80
N GLU A 232 -59.91 -0.74 18.89
CA GLU A 232 -61.14 -1.39 19.38
C GLU A 232 -61.21 -1.42 20.91
N ILE A 233 -60.05 -1.31 21.59
CA ILE A 233 -59.95 -1.36 23.05
C ILE A 233 -59.99 0.05 23.67
N PHE A 234 -59.44 1.03 22.98
CA PHE A 234 -59.33 2.41 23.39
C PHE A 234 -60.11 3.36 22.47
#